data_baf985647b299e33ebe4ba72b2856eae
#
_entry.id   baf985647b299e33ebe4ba72b2856eae
#
_cell.length_a   1.000
_cell.length_b   1.000
_cell.length_c   1.000
_cell.angle_alpha   90.00
_cell.angle_beta   90.00
_cell.angle_gamma   90.00
#
_symmetry.space_group_name_H-M   'P 1'
#
loop_
_entity.id
_entity.type
_entity.pdbx_description
1 polymer ?
#
loop_
_entity_poly.entity_id
_entity_poly.type
_entity_poly.pdbx_seq_one_letter_code
_entity_poly.pdbx_strand_id
1 'polypeptide(L)'
;MQSPFAFLANSINNHPKTVAAAVIGVILVMMFFASGVTMKTGTETYVDITTPSGSLIKHYEDTYSSDSIILMFEGDGVYMPQTLDYIRGLSEDIENEYQIVSVASIIDLVDIYNGGVIPGSEAEIRGIVSRNKDLIPGASTTGEMTLMQVVVQPGLSDSAATAALNNVRSVVAGHNPPPGISVTVTGAAAFSDEMQTSMGSSTGMLIGLAMFLMVIAMAFLFGHVRYRFLPVLIVMMGVIVSFGVMGATGTGLTMMV
;
A
#
# COMPACT_ATOMS: atom_id res chain seq x y z
N MET A 1 36.17 31.03 26.14
CA MET A 1 35.18 30.10 25.65
C MET A 1 35.86 29.06 24.73
N GLN A 2 35.99 27.82 25.18
CA GLN A 2 36.52 26.77 24.29
C GLN A 2 35.48 26.54 23.19
N SER A 3 35.88 26.57 21.93
CA SER A 3 34.99 26.30 20.83
C SER A 3 34.46 24.86 20.95
N PRO A 4 33.18 24.58 20.66
CA PRO A 4 32.60 23.22 20.74
C PRO A 4 33.40 22.20 19.92
N PHE A 5 34.08 22.65 18.89
CA PHE A 5 34.99 21.82 18.08
C PHE A 5 36.25 21.39 18.82
N ALA A 6 36.82 22.27 19.71
CA ALA A 6 37.97 21.90 20.51
C ALA A 6 37.66 20.85 21.57
N PHE A 7 36.45 20.90 22.15
CA PHE A 7 35.95 19.89 23.06
C PHE A 7 35.79 18.52 22.36
N LEU A 8 35.18 18.51 21.19
CA LEU A 8 35.00 17.28 20.37
C LEU A 8 36.38 16.70 19.98
N ALA A 9 37.29 17.51 19.49
CA ALA A 9 38.62 17.07 19.08
C ALA A 9 39.40 16.43 20.27
N ASN A 10 39.30 17.02 21.45
CA ASN A 10 39.94 16.51 22.66
C ASN A 10 39.30 15.20 23.13
N SER A 11 37.95 15.08 23.04
CA SER A 11 37.22 13.86 23.39
C SER A 11 37.57 12.68 22.43
N ILE A 12 37.70 12.99 21.13
CA ILE A 12 38.09 11.97 20.13
C ILE A 12 39.51 11.49 20.37
N ASN A 13 40.43 12.41 20.71
CA ASN A 13 41.82 12.07 20.93
C ASN A 13 42.03 11.26 22.22
N ASN A 14 41.34 11.61 23.30
CA ASN A 14 41.51 10.97 24.62
C ASN A 14 40.71 9.67 24.81
N HIS A 15 39.54 9.59 24.18
CA HIS A 15 38.63 8.44 24.34
C HIS A 15 38.05 7.94 23.00
N PRO A 16 38.89 7.50 22.04
CA PRO A 16 38.41 7.14 20.69
C PRO A 16 37.41 5.99 20.68
N LYS A 17 37.56 5.01 21.58
CA LYS A 17 36.64 3.87 21.69
C LYS A 17 35.27 4.29 22.23
N THR A 18 35.22 5.18 23.19
CA THR A 18 33.95 5.69 23.77
C THR A 18 33.19 6.55 22.76
N VAL A 19 33.91 7.40 22.01
CA VAL A 19 33.28 8.20 20.96
C VAL A 19 32.76 7.31 19.83
N ALA A 20 33.53 6.31 19.40
CA ALA A 20 33.05 5.34 18.39
C ALA A 20 31.82 4.57 18.87
N ALA A 21 31.80 4.12 20.13
CA ALA A 21 30.63 3.45 20.71
C ALA A 21 29.40 4.37 20.79
N ALA A 22 29.58 5.64 21.14
CA ALA A 22 28.50 6.62 21.15
C ALA A 22 27.93 6.88 19.75
N VAL A 23 28.77 7.02 18.73
CA VAL A 23 28.34 7.18 17.33
C VAL A 23 27.57 5.97 16.84
N ILE A 24 28.07 4.76 17.11
CA ILE A 24 27.35 3.51 16.76
C ILE A 24 26.01 3.47 17.49
N GLY A 25 25.95 3.82 18.78
CA GLY A 25 24.71 3.89 19.54
C GLY A 25 23.67 4.83 18.91
N VAL A 26 24.10 6.03 18.51
CA VAL A 26 23.22 7.00 17.80
C VAL A 26 22.72 6.41 16.48
N ILE A 27 23.58 5.76 15.70
CA ILE A 27 23.20 5.16 14.42
C ILE A 27 22.17 4.04 14.63
N LEU A 28 22.33 3.19 15.64
CA LEU A 28 21.37 2.12 15.96
C LEU A 28 20.01 2.70 16.36
N VAL A 29 20.01 3.76 17.18
CA VAL A 29 18.77 4.46 17.56
C VAL A 29 18.11 5.09 16.32
N MET A 30 18.87 5.74 15.45
CA MET A 30 18.35 6.34 14.21
C MET A 30 17.86 5.28 13.23
N MET A 31 18.51 4.11 13.17
CA MET A 31 18.05 2.99 12.36
C MET A 31 16.71 2.44 12.84
N PHE A 32 16.50 2.40 14.16
CA PHE A 32 15.20 2.03 14.74
C PHE A 32 14.10 3.04 14.34
N PHE A 33 14.37 4.34 14.42
CA PHE A 33 13.41 5.36 13.98
C PHE A 33 13.21 5.36 12.45
N ALA A 34 14.24 5.08 11.68
CA ALA A 34 14.15 5.00 10.22
C ALA A 34 13.20 3.88 9.75
N SER A 35 13.07 2.78 10.50
CA SER A 35 12.12 1.72 10.18
C SER A 35 10.65 2.14 10.32
N GLY A 36 10.37 3.25 11.00
CA GLY A 36 9.03 3.82 11.15
C GLY A 36 8.64 4.84 10.07
N VAL A 37 9.52 5.11 9.09
CA VAL A 37 9.19 6.02 7.98
C VAL A 37 8.21 5.35 7.04
N THR A 38 7.03 5.97 6.88
CA THR A 38 5.97 5.50 5.96
C THR A 38 5.93 6.37 4.71
N MET A 39 5.64 5.76 3.57
CA MET A 39 5.28 6.49 2.35
C MET A 39 3.80 6.85 2.41
N LYS A 40 3.49 8.13 2.28
CA LYS A 40 2.12 8.63 2.21
C LYS A 40 1.72 8.72 0.74
N THR A 41 0.66 7.98 0.38
CA THR A 41 0.13 7.91 -0.99
C THR A 41 -1.29 8.47 -1.08
N GLY A 42 -1.88 8.85 0.04
CA GLY A 42 -3.23 9.38 0.16
C GLY A 42 -3.37 10.84 -0.23
N THR A 43 -4.57 11.38 -0.05
CA THR A 43 -4.95 12.77 -0.37
C THR A 43 -4.12 13.80 0.40
N GLU A 44 -3.61 13.45 1.60
CA GLU A 44 -2.69 14.26 2.37
C GLU A 44 -1.37 14.57 1.65
N THR A 45 -1.07 13.87 0.56
CA THR A 45 0.10 14.14 -0.29
C THR A 45 -0.12 15.38 -1.16
N TYR A 46 -1.37 15.66 -1.52
CA TYR A 46 -1.75 16.72 -2.48
C TYR A 46 -2.46 17.90 -1.81
N VAL A 47 -2.97 17.71 -0.60
CA VAL A 47 -3.76 18.70 0.13
C VAL A 47 -3.10 19.01 1.47
N ASP A 48 -2.81 20.29 1.71
CA ASP A 48 -2.34 20.74 3.02
C ASP A 48 -3.49 20.71 4.04
N ILE A 49 -3.50 19.68 4.86
CA ILE A 49 -4.53 19.43 5.89
C ILE A 49 -4.54 20.49 7.00
N THR A 50 -3.54 21.37 7.07
CA THR A 50 -3.50 22.47 8.06
C THR A 50 -4.34 23.66 7.62
N THR A 51 -4.72 23.72 6.35
CA THR A 51 -5.62 24.76 5.81
C THR A 51 -7.07 24.47 6.16
N PRO A 52 -7.95 25.48 6.24
CA PRO A 52 -9.39 25.28 6.50
C PRO A 52 -10.06 24.35 5.46
N SER A 53 -9.67 24.48 4.19
CA SER A 53 -10.19 23.60 3.12
C SER A 53 -9.63 22.19 3.22
N GLY A 54 -8.36 22.03 3.53
CA GLY A 54 -7.72 20.73 3.69
C GLY A 54 -8.23 19.97 4.91
N SER A 55 -8.46 20.65 6.02
CA SER A 55 -9.07 20.05 7.22
C SER A 55 -10.51 19.59 6.98
N LEU A 56 -11.27 20.31 6.14
CA LEU A 56 -12.62 19.92 5.75
C LEU A 56 -12.62 18.68 4.86
N ILE A 57 -11.71 18.62 3.89
CA ILE A 57 -11.52 17.44 3.01
C ILE A 57 -11.16 16.23 3.86
N LYS A 58 -10.19 16.37 4.76
CA LYS A 58 -9.81 15.28 5.65
C LYS A 58 -10.96 14.81 6.53
N HIS A 59 -11.73 15.74 7.10
CA HIS A 59 -12.91 15.38 7.90
C HIS A 59 -13.96 14.64 7.08
N TYR A 60 -14.16 15.05 5.83
CA TYR A 60 -15.07 14.36 4.91
C TYR A 60 -14.56 12.94 4.59
N GLU A 61 -13.28 12.79 4.29
CA GLU A 61 -12.64 11.47 4.04
C GLU A 61 -12.75 10.56 5.26
N ASP A 62 -12.37 11.04 6.43
CA ASP A 62 -12.42 10.27 7.68
C ASP A 62 -13.85 9.83 8.06
N THR A 63 -14.88 10.56 7.58
CA THR A 63 -16.28 10.33 7.99
C THR A 63 -17.12 9.62 6.92
N TYR A 64 -16.91 9.95 5.66
CA TYR A 64 -17.81 9.55 4.57
C TYR A 64 -17.11 8.82 3.42
N SER A 65 -15.79 8.98 3.27
CA SER A 65 -15.05 8.33 2.21
C SER A 65 -14.47 7.03 2.75
N SER A 66 -14.93 5.93 2.21
CA SER A 66 -14.32 4.63 2.45
C SER A 66 -13.53 4.22 1.22
N ASP A 67 -12.30 3.78 1.42
CA ASP A 67 -11.58 3.07 0.38
C ASP A 67 -12.39 1.84 -0.05
N SER A 68 -12.50 1.64 -1.35
CA SER A 68 -13.17 0.44 -1.86
C SER A 68 -12.14 -0.49 -2.50
N ILE A 69 -12.27 -1.76 -2.17
CA ILE A 69 -11.58 -2.83 -2.87
C ILE A 69 -12.57 -3.34 -3.91
N ILE A 70 -12.11 -3.50 -5.14
CA ILE A 70 -12.94 -3.95 -6.26
C ILE A 70 -12.41 -5.31 -6.72
N LEU A 71 -13.28 -6.32 -6.73
CA LEU A 71 -13.00 -7.59 -7.37
C LEU A 71 -13.63 -7.58 -8.76
N MET A 72 -12.83 -7.83 -9.77
CA MET A 72 -13.26 -7.91 -11.15
C MET A 72 -13.27 -9.39 -11.57
N PHE A 73 -14.42 -9.86 -12.01
CA PHE A 73 -14.63 -11.20 -12.51
C PHE A 73 -14.76 -11.12 -14.04
N GLU A 74 -13.87 -11.78 -14.75
CA GLU A 74 -13.78 -11.74 -16.21
C GLU A 74 -13.82 -13.16 -16.78
N GLY A 75 -14.52 -13.33 -17.88
CA GLY A 75 -14.59 -14.59 -18.63
C GLY A 75 -15.93 -14.82 -19.30
N ASP A 76 -15.99 -15.80 -20.19
CA ASP A 76 -17.18 -16.10 -21.00
C ASP A 76 -18.36 -16.65 -20.19
N GLY A 77 -18.13 -17.08 -18.94
CA GLY A 77 -19.14 -17.70 -18.09
C GLY A 77 -19.51 -16.87 -16.85
N VAL A 78 -19.33 -15.56 -16.85
CA VAL A 78 -19.57 -14.69 -15.68
C VAL A 78 -21.01 -14.75 -15.19
N TYR A 79 -21.99 -14.92 -16.08
CA TYR A 79 -23.41 -15.03 -15.73
C TYR A 79 -23.92 -16.48 -15.68
N MET A 80 -23.03 -17.47 -15.61
CA MET A 80 -23.44 -18.85 -15.34
C MET A 80 -23.86 -19.01 -13.88
N PRO A 81 -24.87 -19.85 -13.58
CA PRO A 81 -25.33 -20.09 -12.21
C PRO A 81 -24.19 -20.47 -11.26
N GLN A 82 -23.28 -21.34 -11.68
CA GLN A 82 -22.12 -21.78 -10.88
C GLN A 82 -21.14 -20.63 -10.57
N THR A 83 -21.04 -19.63 -11.45
CA THR A 83 -20.21 -18.44 -11.20
C THR A 83 -20.89 -17.53 -10.17
N LEU A 84 -22.22 -17.41 -10.22
CA LEU A 84 -22.97 -16.65 -9.22
C LEU A 84 -22.91 -17.35 -7.85
N ASP A 85 -22.98 -18.68 -7.79
CA ASP A 85 -22.78 -19.44 -6.53
C ASP A 85 -21.37 -19.17 -5.95
N TYR A 86 -20.35 -19.16 -6.81
CA TYR A 86 -18.98 -18.80 -6.41
C TYR A 86 -18.90 -17.37 -5.89
N ILE A 87 -19.50 -16.39 -6.59
CA ILE A 87 -19.51 -14.97 -6.18
C ILE A 87 -20.26 -14.82 -4.85
N ARG A 88 -21.35 -15.54 -4.63
CA ARG A 88 -22.11 -15.54 -3.36
C ARG A 88 -21.26 -16.05 -2.21
N GLY A 89 -20.65 -17.22 -2.33
CA GLY A 89 -19.79 -17.75 -1.28
C GLY A 89 -18.60 -16.83 -0.96
N LEU A 90 -18.00 -16.25 -1.99
CA LEU A 90 -16.91 -15.29 -1.82
C LEU A 90 -17.40 -14.00 -1.14
N SER A 91 -18.59 -13.50 -1.49
CA SER A 91 -19.20 -12.31 -0.87
C SER A 91 -19.45 -12.52 0.63
N GLU A 92 -20.05 -13.67 0.99
CA GLU A 92 -20.34 -14.04 2.37
C GLU A 92 -19.06 -14.15 3.22
N ASP A 93 -18.01 -14.76 2.70
CA ASP A 93 -16.75 -14.91 3.42
C ASP A 93 -16.01 -13.57 3.56
N ILE A 94 -16.01 -12.72 2.53
CA ILE A 94 -15.42 -11.39 2.60
C ILE A 94 -16.19 -10.47 3.58
N GLU A 95 -17.52 -10.55 3.61
CA GLU A 95 -18.33 -9.73 4.50
C GLU A 95 -18.08 -10.03 5.99
N ASN A 96 -17.65 -11.25 6.30
CA ASN A 96 -17.26 -11.64 7.66
C ASN A 96 -15.84 -11.23 8.06
N GLU A 97 -15.05 -10.65 7.14
CA GLU A 97 -13.70 -10.22 7.43
C GLU A 97 -13.65 -8.92 8.24
N TYR A 98 -12.61 -8.82 9.07
CA TYR A 98 -12.40 -7.63 9.91
C TYR A 98 -12.18 -6.38 9.06
N GLN A 99 -12.77 -5.25 9.46
CA GLN A 99 -12.73 -3.95 8.79
C GLN A 99 -13.55 -3.85 7.49
N ILE A 100 -14.31 -4.86 7.10
CA ILE A 100 -15.26 -4.80 6.00
C ILE A 100 -16.61 -4.30 6.55
N VAL A 101 -17.22 -3.35 5.85
CA VAL A 101 -18.52 -2.76 6.22
C VAL A 101 -19.65 -3.38 5.42
N SER A 102 -19.43 -3.57 4.12
CA SER A 102 -20.41 -4.18 3.22
C SER A 102 -19.73 -4.68 1.94
N VAL A 103 -20.37 -5.63 1.33
CA VAL A 103 -20.01 -6.13 0.00
C VAL A 103 -21.20 -5.91 -0.92
N ALA A 104 -20.98 -5.31 -2.07
CA ALA A 104 -22.01 -5.11 -3.10
C ALA A 104 -21.60 -5.83 -4.39
N SER A 105 -22.49 -6.66 -4.90
CA SER A 105 -22.23 -7.50 -6.07
C SER A 105 -23.48 -7.73 -6.92
N ILE A 106 -23.32 -8.48 -8.00
CA ILE A 106 -24.46 -8.93 -8.81
C ILE A 106 -25.46 -9.79 -8.00
N ILE A 107 -25.00 -10.39 -6.90
CA ILE A 107 -25.85 -11.23 -6.03
C ILE A 107 -26.96 -10.39 -5.41
N ASP A 108 -26.70 -9.13 -5.04
CA ASP A 108 -27.72 -8.23 -4.48
C ASP A 108 -28.88 -8.00 -5.45
N LEU A 109 -28.59 -7.90 -6.76
CA LEU A 109 -29.65 -7.84 -7.77
C LEU A 109 -30.48 -9.13 -7.82
N VAL A 110 -29.81 -10.28 -7.80
CA VAL A 110 -30.47 -11.57 -7.82
C VAL A 110 -31.34 -11.73 -6.59
N ASP A 111 -30.88 -11.34 -5.43
CA ASP A 111 -31.61 -11.43 -4.18
C ASP A 111 -32.84 -10.51 -4.17
N ILE A 112 -32.72 -9.29 -4.68
CA ILE A 112 -33.84 -8.35 -4.77
C ILE A 112 -34.90 -8.79 -5.80
N TYR A 113 -34.47 -9.25 -6.99
CA TYR A 113 -35.39 -9.49 -8.11
C TYR A 113 -35.81 -10.95 -8.29
N ASN A 114 -35.13 -11.89 -7.65
CA ASN A 114 -35.43 -13.31 -7.71
C ASN A 114 -35.59 -13.98 -6.33
N GLY A 115 -35.78 -13.19 -5.28
CA GLY A 115 -36.07 -13.69 -3.92
C GLY A 115 -34.93 -14.52 -3.32
N GLY A 116 -33.69 -14.21 -3.62
CA GLY A 116 -32.50 -14.88 -3.07
C GLY A 116 -32.12 -16.19 -3.77
N VAL A 117 -32.86 -16.60 -4.77
CA VAL A 117 -32.57 -17.86 -5.51
C VAL A 117 -31.79 -17.52 -6.78
N ILE A 118 -30.65 -18.18 -7.00
CA ILE A 118 -29.90 -18.02 -8.24
C ILE A 118 -30.69 -18.69 -9.37
N PRO A 119 -30.97 -17.95 -10.49
CA PRO A 119 -31.66 -18.50 -11.62
C PRO A 119 -30.91 -19.70 -12.23
N GLY A 120 -31.65 -20.70 -12.72
CA GLY A 120 -31.05 -21.90 -13.29
C GLY A 120 -30.44 -21.73 -14.68
N SER A 121 -30.63 -20.57 -15.31
CA SER A 121 -30.10 -20.31 -16.66
C SER A 121 -29.41 -18.94 -16.78
N GLU A 122 -28.36 -18.89 -17.60
CA GLU A 122 -27.66 -17.69 -17.94
C GLU A 122 -28.58 -16.63 -18.56
N ALA A 123 -29.56 -17.04 -19.38
CA ALA A 123 -30.51 -16.15 -20.05
C ALA A 123 -31.39 -15.39 -19.05
N GLU A 124 -31.81 -16.02 -17.96
CA GLU A 124 -32.57 -15.38 -16.90
C GLU A 124 -31.71 -14.37 -16.14
N ILE A 125 -30.47 -14.76 -15.80
CA ILE A 125 -29.51 -13.87 -15.11
C ILE A 125 -29.23 -12.64 -15.98
N ARG A 126 -28.93 -12.82 -17.26
CA ARG A 126 -28.76 -11.71 -18.21
C ARG A 126 -30.03 -10.82 -18.30
N GLY A 127 -31.21 -11.43 -18.22
CA GLY A 127 -32.48 -10.72 -18.19
C GLY A 127 -32.65 -9.85 -16.95
N ILE A 128 -32.20 -10.28 -15.78
CA ILE A 128 -32.23 -9.49 -14.55
C ILE A 128 -31.23 -8.33 -14.66
N VAL A 129 -29.99 -8.61 -15.07
CA VAL A 129 -28.92 -7.62 -15.19
C VAL A 129 -29.26 -6.54 -16.22
N SER A 130 -29.74 -6.92 -17.40
CA SER A 130 -30.06 -5.97 -18.47
C SER A 130 -31.16 -4.99 -18.13
N ARG A 131 -32.14 -5.43 -17.31
CA ARG A 131 -33.24 -4.58 -16.82
C ARG A 131 -32.80 -3.61 -15.73
N ASN A 132 -31.74 -3.92 -15.01
CA ASN A 132 -31.33 -3.22 -13.80
C ASN A 132 -29.87 -2.73 -13.86
N LYS A 133 -29.30 -2.60 -15.06
CA LYS A 133 -27.89 -2.21 -15.30
C LYS A 133 -27.43 -0.95 -14.60
N ASP A 134 -28.38 -0.02 -14.37
CA ASP A 134 -28.07 1.28 -13.76
C ASP A 134 -27.95 1.23 -12.22
N LEU A 135 -28.30 0.08 -11.62
CA LEU A 135 -28.28 -0.11 -10.16
C LEU A 135 -26.94 -0.66 -9.63
N ILE A 136 -26.19 -1.33 -10.47
CA ILE A 136 -24.87 -1.85 -10.08
C ILE A 136 -23.77 -1.24 -10.98
N PRO A 137 -22.83 -0.50 -10.40
CA PRO A 137 -21.65 -0.07 -11.12
C PRO A 137 -20.86 -1.27 -11.69
N GLY A 138 -20.57 -1.25 -12.97
CA GLY A 138 -19.74 -2.29 -13.61
C GLY A 138 -20.45 -3.58 -14.02
N ALA A 139 -21.77 -3.67 -13.93
CA ALA A 139 -22.51 -4.77 -14.56
C ALA A 139 -22.40 -4.64 -16.09
N SER A 140 -21.58 -5.50 -16.73
CA SER A 140 -21.43 -5.51 -18.17
C SER A 140 -22.66 -6.16 -18.82
N THR A 141 -23.25 -5.47 -19.79
CA THR A 141 -24.35 -6.04 -20.60
C THR A 141 -23.86 -7.11 -21.57
N THR A 142 -22.56 -7.18 -21.88
CA THR A 142 -21.96 -8.21 -22.72
C THR A 142 -21.81 -9.54 -22.00
N GLY A 143 -21.77 -9.52 -20.67
CA GLY A 143 -21.64 -10.74 -19.84
C GLY A 143 -20.23 -11.29 -19.77
N GLU A 144 -19.25 -10.52 -20.17
CA GLU A 144 -17.83 -10.89 -20.10
C GLU A 144 -17.16 -10.45 -18.80
N MET A 145 -17.81 -9.54 -18.05
CA MET A 145 -17.26 -8.98 -16.82
C MET A 145 -18.37 -8.62 -15.83
N THR A 146 -18.10 -8.81 -14.55
CA THR A 146 -18.86 -8.19 -13.45
C THR A 146 -17.94 -7.74 -12.34
N LEU A 147 -18.39 -6.80 -11.50
CA LEU A 147 -17.65 -6.27 -10.39
C LEU A 147 -18.32 -6.61 -9.06
N MET A 148 -17.49 -6.79 -8.04
CA MET A 148 -17.89 -6.82 -6.64
C MET A 148 -17.15 -5.68 -5.95
N GLN A 149 -17.89 -4.81 -5.29
CA GLN A 149 -17.34 -3.71 -4.50
C GLN A 149 -17.34 -4.10 -3.03
N VAL A 150 -16.18 -4.07 -2.42
CA VAL A 150 -15.98 -4.32 -1.00
C VAL A 150 -15.67 -2.97 -0.35
N VAL A 151 -16.55 -2.54 0.54
CA VAL A 151 -16.44 -1.27 1.25
C VAL A 151 -15.75 -1.53 2.58
N VAL A 152 -14.60 -0.89 2.80
CA VAL A 152 -13.87 -0.97 4.08
C VAL A 152 -14.29 0.16 5.02
N GLN A 153 -13.97 0.04 6.31
CA GLN A 153 -14.27 1.08 7.29
C GLN A 153 -13.64 2.42 6.90
N PRO A 154 -14.36 3.54 7.01
CA PRO A 154 -13.80 4.86 6.76
C PRO A 154 -12.72 5.22 7.81
N GLY A 155 -11.75 6.04 7.41
CA GLY A 155 -10.70 6.54 8.29
C GLY A 155 -9.65 5.51 8.70
N LEU A 156 -9.50 4.40 7.96
CA LEU A 156 -8.42 3.45 8.20
C LEU A 156 -7.05 4.09 7.89
N SER A 157 -6.05 3.72 8.68
CA SER A 157 -4.67 4.03 8.32
C SER A 157 -4.24 3.19 7.09
N ASP A 158 -3.26 3.68 6.32
CA ASP A 158 -2.72 2.96 5.15
C ASP A 158 -2.35 1.50 5.47
N SER A 159 -1.75 1.26 6.66
CA SER A 159 -1.39 -0.08 7.10
C SER A 159 -2.62 -0.96 7.39
N ALA A 160 -3.70 -0.38 7.91
CA ALA A 160 -4.94 -1.10 8.17
C ALA A 160 -5.71 -1.38 6.86
N ALA A 161 -5.72 -0.43 5.92
CA ALA A 161 -6.29 -0.64 4.59
C ALA A 161 -5.53 -1.73 3.81
N THR A 162 -4.19 -1.73 3.87
CA THR A 162 -3.36 -2.81 3.30
C THR A 162 -3.64 -4.16 3.98
N ALA A 163 -3.85 -4.19 5.29
CA ALA A 163 -4.21 -5.42 6.00
C ALA A 163 -5.58 -5.96 5.53
N ALA A 164 -6.60 -5.09 5.43
CA ALA A 164 -7.91 -5.46 4.90
C ALA A 164 -7.81 -5.99 3.45
N LEU A 165 -7.03 -5.33 2.59
CA LEU A 165 -6.75 -5.79 1.22
C LEU A 165 -6.13 -7.19 1.20
N ASN A 166 -5.14 -7.44 2.07
CA ASN A 166 -4.48 -8.74 2.15
C ASN A 166 -5.41 -9.83 2.67
N ASN A 167 -6.32 -9.52 3.59
CA ASN A 167 -7.36 -10.45 4.02
C ASN A 167 -8.28 -10.81 2.84
N VAL A 168 -8.77 -9.83 2.10
CA VAL A 168 -9.58 -10.07 0.89
C VAL A 168 -8.83 -10.91 -0.14
N ARG A 169 -7.55 -10.60 -0.41
CA ARG A 169 -6.70 -11.42 -1.31
C ARG A 169 -6.57 -12.86 -0.81
N SER A 170 -6.46 -13.06 0.50
CA SER A 170 -6.36 -14.41 1.09
C SER A 170 -7.65 -15.19 0.95
N VAL A 171 -8.81 -14.56 1.14
CA VAL A 171 -10.12 -15.17 0.92
C VAL A 171 -10.26 -15.56 -0.56
N VAL A 172 -9.94 -14.67 -1.49
CA VAL A 172 -9.97 -14.94 -2.93
C VAL A 172 -9.05 -16.10 -3.31
N ALA A 173 -7.84 -16.15 -2.74
CA ALA A 173 -6.88 -17.23 -2.99
C ALA A 173 -7.33 -18.58 -2.41
N GLY A 174 -8.16 -18.57 -1.35
CA GLY A 174 -8.75 -19.77 -0.74
C GLY A 174 -9.89 -20.37 -1.56
N HIS A 175 -10.48 -19.59 -2.47
CA HIS A 175 -11.58 -20.01 -3.32
C HIS A 175 -11.08 -20.30 -4.76
N ASN A 176 -11.46 -21.46 -5.29
CA ASN A 176 -11.12 -21.80 -6.68
C ASN A 176 -12.20 -21.26 -7.62
N PRO A 177 -11.88 -20.30 -8.51
CA PRO A 177 -12.85 -19.80 -9.48
C PRO A 177 -13.28 -20.90 -10.45
N PRO A 178 -14.52 -20.85 -10.96
CA PRO A 178 -14.98 -21.75 -12.01
C PRO A 178 -14.09 -21.69 -13.25
N PRO A 179 -13.98 -22.79 -14.03
CA PRO A 179 -13.17 -22.80 -15.23
C PRO A 179 -13.54 -21.67 -16.21
N GLY A 180 -12.54 -20.93 -16.69
CA GLY A 180 -12.73 -19.82 -17.62
C GLY A 180 -13.04 -18.48 -16.97
N ILE A 181 -13.11 -18.40 -15.63
CA ILE A 181 -13.27 -17.16 -14.89
C ILE A 181 -11.94 -16.76 -14.24
N SER A 182 -11.53 -15.52 -14.46
CA SER A 182 -10.43 -14.89 -13.75
C SER A 182 -10.96 -13.88 -12.73
N VAL A 183 -10.30 -13.82 -11.59
CA VAL A 183 -10.63 -12.85 -10.52
C VAL A 183 -9.42 -11.95 -10.28
N THR A 184 -9.63 -10.66 -10.44
CA THR A 184 -8.59 -9.65 -10.20
C THR A 184 -9.02 -8.73 -9.07
N VAL A 185 -8.16 -8.58 -8.06
CA VAL A 185 -8.39 -7.65 -6.94
C VAL A 185 -7.75 -6.32 -7.30
N THR A 186 -8.55 -5.26 -7.33
CA THR A 186 -8.16 -3.90 -7.68
C THR A 186 -8.85 -2.86 -6.77
N GLY A 187 -8.86 -1.61 -7.13
CA GLY A 187 -9.45 -0.52 -6.35
C GLY A 187 -8.39 0.38 -5.73
N ALA A 188 -8.83 1.41 -4.98
CA ALA A 188 -7.94 2.43 -4.43
C ALA A 188 -6.87 1.83 -3.49
N ALA A 189 -7.27 0.94 -2.59
CA ALA A 189 -6.35 0.28 -1.67
C ALA A 189 -5.31 -0.60 -2.40
N ALA A 190 -5.75 -1.37 -3.41
CA ALA A 190 -4.86 -2.21 -4.20
C ALA A 190 -3.89 -1.37 -5.06
N PHE A 191 -4.35 -0.27 -5.63
CA PHE A 191 -3.52 0.66 -6.39
C PHE A 191 -2.45 1.31 -5.50
N SER A 192 -2.83 1.76 -4.29
CA SER A 192 -1.89 2.36 -3.34
C SER A 192 -0.82 1.36 -2.88
N ASP A 193 -1.21 0.12 -2.59
CA ASP A 193 -0.31 -0.98 -2.20
C ASP A 193 0.70 -1.29 -3.33
N GLU A 194 0.23 -1.43 -4.57
CA GLU A 194 1.07 -1.68 -5.73
C GLU A 194 2.03 -0.53 -6.02
N MET A 195 1.55 0.72 -5.91
CA MET A 195 2.38 1.91 -6.04
C MET A 195 3.50 1.94 -4.99
N GLN A 196 3.17 1.71 -3.72
CA GLN A 196 4.16 1.68 -2.64
C GLN A 196 5.22 0.59 -2.87
N THR A 197 4.78 -0.62 -3.25
CA THR A 197 5.67 -1.75 -3.51
C THR A 197 6.57 -1.49 -4.72
N SER A 198 6.00 -1.02 -5.81
CA SER A 198 6.73 -0.72 -7.06
C SER A 198 7.73 0.43 -6.87
N MET A 199 7.31 1.51 -6.21
CA MET A 199 8.19 2.63 -5.90
C MET A 199 9.30 2.24 -4.92
N GLY A 200 8.97 1.48 -3.86
CA GLY A 200 9.94 0.99 -2.90
C GLY A 200 11.01 0.12 -3.54
N SER A 201 10.59 -0.82 -4.38
CA SER A 201 11.48 -1.70 -5.14
C SER A 201 12.39 -0.92 -6.12
N SER A 202 11.81 -0.01 -6.91
CA SER A 202 12.54 0.81 -7.88
C SER A 202 13.55 1.73 -7.18
N THR A 203 13.13 2.40 -6.10
CA THR A 203 14.00 3.27 -5.30
C THR A 203 15.13 2.47 -4.66
N GLY A 204 14.84 1.29 -4.10
CA GLY A 204 15.84 0.41 -3.52
C GLY A 204 16.90 -0.03 -4.54
N MET A 205 16.47 -0.38 -5.75
CA MET A 205 17.37 -0.75 -6.85
C MET A 205 18.27 0.42 -7.28
N LEU A 206 17.70 1.63 -7.41
CA LEU A 206 18.46 2.83 -7.78
C LEU A 206 19.49 3.21 -6.71
N ILE A 207 19.11 3.16 -5.43
CA ILE A 207 20.03 3.41 -4.30
C ILE A 207 21.16 2.36 -4.32
N GLY A 208 20.83 1.08 -4.49
CA GLY A 208 21.81 0.00 -4.57
C GLY A 208 22.80 0.19 -5.73
N LEU A 209 22.29 0.56 -6.92
CA LEU A 209 23.13 0.85 -8.08
C LEU A 209 24.03 2.08 -7.85
N ALA A 210 23.47 3.15 -7.27
CA ALA A 210 24.25 4.36 -6.96
C ALA A 210 25.37 4.07 -5.96
N MET A 211 25.10 3.28 -4.92
CA MET A 211 26.11 2.86 -3.96
C MET A 211 27.19 1.99 -4.61
N PHE A 212 26.80 1.04 -5.48
CA PHE A 212 27.73 0.21 -6.21
C PHE A 212 28.66 1.03 -7.11
N LEU A 213 28.11 1.96 -7.87
CA LEU A 213 28.90 2.88 -8.71
C LEU A 213 29.82 3.78 -7.86
N MET A 214 29.37 4.24 -6.70
CA MET A 214 30.19 5.02 -5.77
C MET A 214 31.38 4.22 -5.25
N VAL A 215 31.18 2.94 -4.90
CA VAL A 215 32.27 2.05 -4.47
C VAL A 215 33.29 1.84 -5.60
N ILE A 216 32.80 1.63 -6.83
CA ILE A 216 33.69 1.50 -8.01
C ILE A 216 34.47 2.79 -8.23
N ALA A 217 33.82 3.93 -8.27
CA ALA A 217 34.47 5.23 -8.46
C ALA A 217 35.56 5.47 -7.40
N MET A 218 35.25 5.19 -6.13
CA MET A 218 36.22 5.30 -5.03
C MET A 218 37.40 4.33 -5.20
N ALA A 219 37.13 3.10 -5.67
CA ALA A 219 38.20 2.14 -5.91
C ALA A 219 39.16 2.59 -7.02
N PHE A 220 38.64 3.20 -8.10
CA PHE A 220 39.45 3.70 -9.21
C PHE A 220 40.17 5.00 -8.87
N LEU A 221 39.49 5.99 -8.30
CA LEU A 221 40.04 7.31 -8.03
C LEU A 221 41.05 7.31 -6.88
N PHE A 222 40.82 6.50 -5.85
CA PHE A 222 41.62 6.47 -4.63
C PHE A 222 42.34 5.13 -4.40
N GLY A 223 42.79 4.49 -5.46
CA GLY A 223 43.43 3.17 -5.42
C GLY A 223 44.62 3.03 -4.45
N HIS A 224 45.32 4.12 -4.15
CA HIS A 224 46.50 4.16 -3.27
C HIS A 224 46.22 4.67 -1.84
N VAL A 225 44.98 5.03 -1.50
CA VAL A 225 44.64 5.58 -0.17
C VAL A 225 44.23 4.43 0.76
N ARG A 226 44.85 4.36 1.95
CA ARG A 226 44.62 3.29 2.94
C ARG A 226 43.19 3.19 3.46
N TYR A 227 42.43 4.31 3.52
CA TYR A 227 41.06 4.38 4.03
C TYR A 227 40.06 4.87 2.98
N ARG A 228 40.23 4.42 1.73
CA ARG A 228 39.42 4.86 0.56
C ARG A 228 37.91 4.64 0.68
N PHE A 229 37.46 3.71 1.52
CA PHE A 229 36.04 3.42 1.74
C PHE A 229 35.38 4.21 2.88
N LEU A 230 36.17 4.97 3.65
CA LEU A 230 35.66 5.75 4.77
C LEU A 230 34.60 6.80 4.35
N PRO A 231 34.73 7.52 3.23
CA PRO A 231 33.68 8.42 2.75
C PRO A 231 32.37 7.72 2.45
N VAL A 232 32.38 6.51 1.88
CA VAL A 232 31.16 5.74 1.61
C VAL A 232 30.44 5.40 2.90
N LEU A 233 31.18 5.00 3.92
CA LEU A 233 30.65 4.68 5.24
C LEU A 233 30.02 5.93 5.90
N ILE A 234 30.66 7.10 5.76
CA ILE A 234 30.12 8.38 6.29
C ILE A 234 28.82 8.76 5.58
N VAL A 235 28.74 8.59 4.25
CA VAL A 235 27.52 8.87 3.49
C VAL A 235 26.40 7.90 3.91
N MET A 236 26.67 6.60 4.04
CA MET A 236 25.71 5.65 4.57
C MET A 236 25.16 6.05 5.94
N MET A 237 26.05 6.42 6.85
CA MET A 237 25.65 6.90 8.17
C MET A 237 24.78 8.16 8.07
N GLY A 238 25.14 9.09 7.20
CA GLY A 238 24.36 10.30 6.95
C GLY A 238 22.94 9.99 6.45
N VAL A 239 22.80 9.07 5.53
CA VAL A 239 21.49 8.61 5.03
C VAL A 239 20.66 7.99 6.15
N ILE A 240 21.23 7.09 6.94
CA ILE A 240 20.53 6.46 8.07
C ILE A 240 20.08 7.51 9.09
N VAL A 241 20.92 8.48 9.40
CA VAL A 241 20.56 9.57 10.34
C VAL A 241 19.45 10.43 9.75
N SER A 242 19.47 10.76 8.46
CA SER A 242 18.42 11.54 7.80
C SER A 242 17.07 10.83 7.88
N PHE A 243 17.01 9.56 7.50
CA PHE A 243 15.78 8.75 7.63
C PHE A 243 15.38 8.58 9.10
N GLY A 244 16.33 8.42 10.01
CA GLY A 244 16.06 8.31 11.43
C GLY A 244 15.42 9.60 12.00
N VAL A 245 15.88 10.78 11.60
CA VAL A 245 15.26 12.05 11.98
C VAL A 245 13.84 12.17 11.39
N MET A 246 13.64 11.78 10.12
CA MET A 246 12.30 11.76 9.51
C MET A 246 11.35 10.85 10.29
N GLY A 247 11.78 9.63 10.63
CA GLY A 247 10.97 8.70 11.42
C GLY A 247 10.70 9.22 12.85
N ALA A 248 11.66 9.86 13.50
CA ALA A 248 11.50 10.45 14.82
C ALA A 248 10.54 11.66 14.84
N THR A 249 10.51 12.45 13.77
CA THR A 249 9.59 13.59 13.61
C THR A 249 8.21 13.20 13.08
N GLY A 250 8.01 11.94 12.69
CA GLY A 250 6.75 11.47 12.11
C GLY A 250 6.48 12.04 10.70
N THR A 251 7.48 12.63 10.06
CA THR A 251 7.36 13.11 8.67
C THR A 251 7.45 11.94 7.73
N GLY A 252 6.33 11.62 7.06
CA GLY A 252 6.30 10.61 5.99
C GLY A 252 6.92 11.13 4.70
N LEU A 253 7.41 10.21 3.87
CA LEU A 253 7.79 10.52 2.50
C LEU A 253 6.51 10.72 1.68
N THR A 254 6.39 11.88 1.02
CA THR A 254 5.32 12.15 0.06
C THR A 254 5.84 11.97 -1.37
N MET A 255 4.96 11.66 -2.32
CA MET A 255 5.36 11.49 -3.73
C MET A 255 5.85 12.79 -4.41
N MET A 256 5.69 13.94 -3.76
CA MET A 256 6.02 15.26 -4.33
C MET A 256 7.40 15.79 -3.90
N VAL A 257 8.21 15.04 -3.21
CA VAL A 257 9.54 15.47 -2.79
C VAL A 257 10.62 14.78 -3.59
#